data_db0fbd75391acad273be69cdbb97fd55
#
_entry.id   db0fbd75391acad273be69cdbb97fd55
#
_cell.length_a   1.000
_cell.length_b   1.000
_cell.length_c   1.000
_cell.angle_alpha   90.00
_cell.angle_beta   90.00
_cell.angle_gamma   90.00
#
_symmetry.space_group_name_H-M   'P 1'
#
loop_
_entity.id
_entity.type
_entity.pdbx_description
1 polymer ?
#
loop_
_entity_poly.entity_id
_entity_poly.type
_entity_poly.pdbx_seq_one_letter_code
_entity_poly.pdbx_strand_id
1 'polypeptide(L)'
;VVNASISGDTTAGGLARLDPLLDEHAPEVVILELGGNDGLRGQSPVQLKQNLARMVRKSQEAGAKVLILGMRLPPNYGQRYTTAFAEVFPKVAQETGAALVPFVLEGAAGVPSMMQGDGVHPTAEAQPVLLENVWPALKPLL
;
A
#
# COMPACT_ATOMS: atom_id res chain seq x y z
N VAL A 1 14.73 -1.95 -10.80
CA VAL A 1 13.82 -1.75 -9.64
C VAL A 1 14.43 -0.73 -8.70
N VAL A 2 13.65 0.28 -8.33
CA VAL A 2 14.04 1.31 -7.37
C VAL A 2 13.23 1.10 -6.09
N ASN A 3 13.91 0.93 -4.96
CA ASN A 3 13.26 0.88 -3.65
C ASN A 3 13.33 2.27 -3.01
N ALA A 4 12.21 2.98 -3.02
CA ALA A 4 12.05 4.30 -2.40
C ALA A 4 11.32 4.24 -1.05
N SER A 5 11.23 3.07 -0.43
CA SER A 5 10.53 2.88 0.85
C SER A 5 11.27 3.56 2.00
N ILE A 6 10.51 4.17 2.91
CA ILE A 6 11.02 4.72 4.17
C ILE A 6 10.22 4.08 5.31
N SER A 7 10.94 3.44 6.23
CA SER A 7 10.31 2.79 7.39
C SER A 7 9.52 3.81 8.23
N GLY A 8 8.29 3.43 8.61
CA GLY A 8 7.42 4.29 9.42
C GLY A 8 6.72 5.43 8.68
N ASP A 9 6.89 5.54 7.37
CA ASP A 9 6.30 6.62 6.59
C ASP A 9 4.76 6.50 6.48
N THR A 10 4.11 7.64 6.37
CA THR A 10 2.67 7.77 6.15
C THR A 10 2.37 8.16 4.71
N THR A 11 1.09 8.14 4.33
CA THR A 11 0.69 8.65 3.01
C THR A 11 0.99 10.14 2.83
N ALA A 12 0.93 10.94 3.88
CA ALA A 12 1.34 12.34 3.83
C ALA A 12 2.83 12.49 3.52
N GLY A 13 3.68 11.69 4.17
CA GLY A 13 5.12 11.66 3.91
C GLY A 13 5.44 11.18 2.49
N GLY A 14 4.81 10.10 2.06
CA GLY A 14 4.97 9.56 0.71
C GLY A 14 4.56 10.58 -0.37
N LEU A 15 3.42 11.25 -0.17
CA LEU A 15 2.93 12.27 -1.09
C LEU A 15 3.90 13.45 -1.20
N ALA A 16 4.48 13.88 -0.07
CA ALA A 16 5.40 15.02 -0.04
C ALA A 16 6.71 14.78 -0.82
N ARG A 17 7.16 13.53 -0.91
CA ARG A 17 8.42 13.14 -1.59
C ARG A 17 8.23 12.48 -2.95
N LEU A 18 6.99 12.34 -3.43
CA LEU A 18 6.70 11.58 -4.65
C LEU A 18 7.19 12.28 -5.92
N ASP A 19 6.93 13.59 -6.06
CA ASP A 19 7.26 14.31 -7.31
C ASP A 19 8.76 14.21 -7.68
N PRO A 20 9.73 14.46 -6.78
CA PRO A 20 11.13 14.27 -7.10
C PRO A 20 11.50 12.84 -7.53
N LEU A 21 10.86 11.83 -6.93
CA LEU A 21 11.10 10.43 -7.29
C LEU A 21 10.57 10.10 -8.68
N LEU A 22 9.41 10.63 -9.04
CA LEU A 22 8.85 10.47 -10.39
C LEU A 22 9.74 11.14 -11.45
N ASP A 23 10.23 12.35 -11.16
CA ASP A 23 11.10 13.11 -12.05
C ASP A 23 12.46 12.42 -12.23
N GLU A 24 13.05 11.93 -11.15
CA GLU A 24 14.38 11.31 -11.16
C GLU A 24 14.38 9.96 -11.87
N HIS A 25 13.37 9.13 -11.62
CA HIS A 25 13.37 7.74 -12.04
C HIS A 25 12.51 7.46 -13.27
N ALA A 26 11.57 8.34 -13.61
CA ALA A 26 10.63 8.16 -14.73
C ALA A 26 10.06 6.73 -14.81
N PRO A 27 9.43 6.21 -13.73
CA PRO A 27 9.06 4.80 -13.63
C PRO A 27 7.94 4.45 -14.60
N GLU A 28 8.01 3.25 -15.17
CA GLU A 28 6.89 2.68 -15.95
C GLU A 28 5.78 2.14 -15.05
N VAL A 29 6.15 1.65 -13.87
CA VAL A 29 5.22 1.14 -12.86
C VAL A 29 5.59 1.70 -11.49
N VAL A 30 4.59 2.20 -10.77
CA VAL A 30 4.72 2.61 -9.36
C VAL A 30 3.91 1.65 -8.50
N ILE A 31 4.57 1.06 -7.51
CA ILE A 31 3.92 0.24 -6.48
C ILE A 31 3.77 1.10 -5.23
N LEU A 32 2.53 1.29 -4.77
CA LEU A 32 2.21 2.04 -3.56
C LEU A 32 1.87 1.06 -2.43
N GLU A 33 2.77 0.93 -1.49
CA GLU A 33 2.61 0.18 -0.25
C GLU A 33 2.68 1.16 0.93
N LEU A 34 1.64 1.94 1.11
CA LEU A 34 1.52 2.99 2.13
C LEU A 34 0.11 3.00 2.72
N GLY A 35 0.00 3.54 3.92
CA GLY A 35 -1.24 3.69 4.66
C GLY A 35 -1.30 2.88 5.94
N GLY A 36 -0.46 1.85 6.10
CA GLY A 36 -0.39 1.07 7.34
C GLY A 36 -0.10 1.95 8.56
N ASN A 37 0.90 2.83 8.46
CA ASN A 37 1.24 3.75 9.55
C ASN A 37 0.17 4.80 9.80
N ASP A 38 -0.52 5.28 8.77
CA ASP A 38 -1.71 6.14 8.93
C ASP A 38 -2.75 5.44 9.82
N GLY A 39 -3.07 4.18 9.50
CA GLY A 39 -4.04 3.39 10.25
C GLY A 39 -3.61 3.08 11.67
N LEU A 40 -2.36 2.65 11.89
CA LEU A 40 -1.83 2.35 13.22
C LEU A 40 -1.79 3.58 14.13
N ARG A 41 -1.67 4.77 13.56
CA ARG A 41 -1.71 6.05 14.28
C ARG A 41 -3.13 6.61 14.44
N GLY A 42 -4.15 5.91 13.99
CA GLY A 42 -5.55 6.33 14.10
C GLY A 42 -5.92 7.53 13.22
N GLN A 43 -5.21 7.75 12.11
CA GLN A 43 -5.50 8.85 11.20
C GLN A 43 -6.81 8.63 10.46
N SER A 44 -7.41 9.72 9.99
CA SER A 44 -8.69 9.70 9.29
C SER A 44 -8.63 8.87 8.00
N PRO A 45 -9.54 7.88 7.80
CA PRO A 45 -9.64 7.16 6.54
C PRO A 45 -9.95 8.08 5.34
N VAL A 46 -10.64 9.18 5.56
CA VAL A 46 -10.92 10.20 4.52
C VAL A 46 -9.61 10.85 4.05
N GLN A 47 -8.75 11.24 4.99
CA GLN A 47 -7.46 11.84 4.68
C GLN A 47 -6.52 10.83 4.00
N LEU A 48 -6.50 9.60 4.48
CA LEU A 48 -5.76 8.50 3.86
C LEU A 48 -6.19 8.31 2.39
N LYS A 49 -7.49 8.26 2.14
CA LYS A 49 -8.05 8.13 0.79
C LYS A 49 -7.60 9.27 -0.12
N GLN A 50 -7.69 10.50 0.36
CA GLN A 50 -7.29 11.70 -0.41
C GLN A 50 -5.80 11.65 -0.77
N ASN A 51 -4.94 11.36 0.19
CA ASN A 51 -3.50 11.27 -0.04
C ASN A 51 -3.16 10.17 -1.04
N LEU A 52 -3.71 8.97 -0.85
CA LEU A 52 -3.45 7.83 -1.72
C LEU A 52 -3.95 8.10 -3.15
N ALA A 53 -5.15 8.64 -3.31
CA ALA A 53 -5.71 9.00 -4.62
C ALA A 53 -4.83 10.05 -5.34
N ARG A 54 -4.32 11.04 -4.61
CA ARG A 54 -3.40 12.04 -5.19
C ARG A 54 -2.10 11.41 -5.65
N MET A 55 -1.52 10.49 -4.86
CA MET A 55 -0.30 9.77 -5.24
C MET A 55 -0.52 8.95 -6.52
N VAL A 56 -1.65 8.24 -6.62
CA VAL A 56 -1.99 7.48 -7.82
C VAL A 56 -2.09 8.40 -9.04
N ARG A 57 -2.84 9.49 -8.93
CA ARG A 57 -3.02 10.43 -10.06
C ARG A 57 -1.71 11.07 -10.50
N LYS A 58 -0.87 11.53 -9.57
CA LYS A 58 0.45 12.08 -9.89
C LYS A 58 1.33 11.07 -10.63
N SER A 59 1.32 9.81 -10.18
CA SER A 59 2.07 8.74 -10.85
C SER A 59 1.54 8.48 -12.27
N GLN A 60 0.22 8.46 -12.44
CA GLN A 60 -0.41 8.30 -13.76
C GLN A 60 -0.15 9.48 -14.69
N GLU A 61 -0.20 10.70 -14.19
CA GLU A 61 0.14 11.92 -14.93
C GLU A 61 1.59 11.93 -15.39
N ALA A 62 2.49 11.32 -14.62
CA ALA A 62 3.88 11.10 -14.99
C ALA A 62 4.09 9.94 -15.99
N GLY A 63 3.02 9.27 -16.42
CA GLY A 63 3.05 8.19 -17.39
C GLY A 63 3.18 6.78 -16.79
N ALA A 64 3.18 6.63 -15.47
CA ALA A 64 3.30 5.34 -14.81
C ALA A 64 1.95 4.62 -14.70
N LYS A 65 1.98 3.29 -14.79
CA LYS A 65 0.91 2.44 -14.28
C LYS A 65 1.07 2.29 -12.78
N VAL A 66 -0.02 2.14 -12.05
CA VAL A 66 0.02 2.08 -10.59
C VAL A 66 -0.58 0.79 -10.07
N LEU A 67 0.13 0.16 -9.14
CA LEU A 67 -0.35 -0.97 -8.34
C LEU A 67 -0.43 -0.55 -6.88
N ILE A 68 -1.61 -0.66 -6.29
CA ILE A 68 -1.85 -0.40 -4.87
C ILE A 68 -1.80 -1.74 -4.12
N LEU A 69 -1.00 -1.79 -3.06
CA LEU A 69 -0.98 -2.91 -2.13
C LEU A 69 -1.83 -2.55 -0.91
N GLY A 70 -3.01 -3.16 -0.83
CA GLY A 70 -3.96 -2.92 0.26
C GLY A 70 -3.51 -3.56 1.57
N MET A 71 -4.00 -2.99 2.67
CA MET A 71 -3.67 -3.41 4.03
C MET A 71 -4.92 -3.51 4.89
N ARG A 72 -4.84 -4.26 5.99
CA ARG A 72 -5.87 -4.36 7.02
C ARG A 72 -5.25 -4.08 8.39
N LEU A 73 -6.02 -3.49 9.27
CA LEU A 73 -5.60 -3.24 10.64
C LEU A 73 -6.01 -4.40 11.56
N PRO A 74 -5.28 -4.60 12.68
CA PRO A 74 -5.67 -5.53 13.71
C PRO A 74 -7.06 -5.19 14.29
N PRO A 75 -7.85 -6.22 14.75
CA PRO A 75 -9.22 -6.01 15.18
C PRO A 75 -9.35 -5.14 16.44
N ASN A 76 -8.29 -4.97 17.23
CA ASN A 76 -8.28 -4.12 18.42
C ASN A 76 -8.47 -2.62 18.15
N TYR A 77 -8.38 -2.18 16.89
CA TYR A 77 -8.71 -0.81 16.50
C TYR A 77 -10.21 -0.52 16.36
N GLY A 78 -11.06 -1.55 16.57
CA GLY A 78 -12.51 -1.46 16.46
C GLY A 78 -13.02 -1.69 15.03
N GLN A 79 -14.15 -2.39 14.90
CA GLN A 79 -14.68 -2.83 13.61
C GLN A 79 -15.01 -1.66 12.67
N ARG A 80 -15.58 -0.59 13.20
CA ARG A 80 -15.94 0.58 12.38
C ARG A 80 -14.72 1.20 11.70
N TYR A 81 -13.64 1.39 12.46
CA TYR A 81 -12.41 1.98 11.96
C TYR A 81 -11.66 1.03 11.01
N THR A 82 -11.51 -0.24 11.38
CA THR A 82 -10.82 -1.24 10.55
C THR A 82 -11.53 -1.47 9.22
N THR A 83 -12.86 -1.47 9.20
CA THR A 83 -13.63 -1.58 7.97
C THR A 83 -13.45 -0.34 7.09
N ALA A 84 -13.60 0.86 7.65
CA ALA A 84 -13.40 2.10 6.91
C ALA A 84 -11.98 2.23 6.34
N PHE A 85 -10.97 1.82 7.11
CA PHE A 85 -9.58 1.77 6.65
C PHE A 85 -9.39 0.82 5.47
N ALA A 86 -9.83 -0.43 5.60
CA ALA A 86 -9.66 -1.44 4.56
C ALA A 86 -10.36 -1.08 3.24
N GLU A 87 -11.49 -0.40 3.31
CA GLU A 87 -12.25 0.03 2.14
C GLU A 87 -11.59 1.16 1.34
N VAL A 88 -10.64 1.88 1.92
CA VAL A 88 -9.94 2.98 1.24
C VAL A 88 -9.25 2.48 -0.03
N PHE A 89 -8.54 1.37 0.05
CA PHE A 89 -7.72 0.85 -1.05
C PHE A 89 -8.55 0.46 -2.28
N PRO A 90 -9.59 -0.37 -2.18
CA PRO A 90 -10.44 -0.68 -3.33
C PRO A 90 -11.20 0.55 -3.86
N LYS A 91 -11.60 1.49 -3.01
CA LYS A 91 -12.24 2.74 -3.46
C LYS A 91 -11.31 3.59 -4.31
N VAL A 92 -10.07 3.77 -3.89
CA VAL A 92 -9.06 4.51 -4.67
C VAL A 92 -8.75 3.79 -5.98
N ALA A 93 -8.58 2.47 -5.96
CA ALA A 93 -8.35 1.69 -7.18
C ALA A 93 -9.50 1.84 -8.18
N GLN A 94 -10.74 1.77 -7.72
CA GLN A 94 -11.93 1.95 -8.56
C GLN A 94 -12.03 3.35 -9.15
N GLU A 95 -11.78 4.39 -8.35
CA GLU A 95 -11.88 5.78 -8.78
C GLU A 95 -10.76 6.21 -9.75
N THR A 96 -9.60 5.58 -9.67
CA THR A 96 -8.40 5.96 -10.44
C THR A 96 -8.06 5.00 -11.56
N GLY A 97 -8.65 3.81 -11.59
CA GLY A 97 -8.28 2.75 -12.52
C GLY A 97 -6.95 2.05 -12.19
N ALA A 98 -6.37 2.29 -11.01
CA ALA A 98 -5.16 1.60 -10.56
C ALA A 98 -5.43 0.11 -10.31
N ALA A 99 -4.40 -0.72 -10.52
CA ALA A 99 -4.42 -2.11 -10.12
C ALA A 99 -4.35 -2.23 -8.60
N LEU A 100 -4.90 -3.32 -8.06
CA LEU A 100 -5.02 -3.53 -6.61
C LEU A 100 -4.70 -4.96 -6.23
N VAL A 101 -3.91 -5.11 -5.17
CA VAL A 101 -3.89 -6.31 -4.32
C VAL A 101 -4.67 -5.97 -3.06
N PRO A 102 -5.85 -6.56 -2.80
CA PRO A 102 -6.72 -6.13 -1.70
C PRO A 102 -6.09 -6.24 -0.33
N PHE A 103 -5.28 -7.29 -0.10
CA PHE A 103 -4.55 -7.49 1.14
C PHE A 103 -3.20 -8.16 0.86
N VAL A 104 -2.12 -7.40 0.96
CA VAL A 104 -0.76 -7.88 0.63
C VAL A 104 -0.28 -9.01 1.55
N LEU A 105 -0.74 -9.04 2.82
CA LEU A 105 -0.39 -10.06 3.81
C LEU A 105 -1.34 -11.26 3.85
N GLU A 106 -2.18 -11.45 2.84
CA GLU A 106 -3.07 -12.62 2.78
C GLU A 106 -2.24 -13.91 2.86
N GLY A 107 -2.65 -14.82 3.74
CA GLY A 107 -1.94 -16.09 4.00
C GLY A 107 -0.70 -15.98 4.91
N ALA A 108 -0.21 -14.77 5.21
CA ALA A 108 0.88 -14.55 6.16
C ALA A 108 0.41 -13.93 7.48
N ALA A 109 -0.55 -13.02 7.42
CA ALA A 109 -1.08 -12.36 8.61
C ALA A 109 -1.66 -13.39 9.61
N GLY A 110 -1.28 -13.26 10.88
CA GLY A 110 -1.70 -14.16 11.95
C GLY A 110 -0.94 -15.50 12.00
N VAL A 111 -0.02 -15.76 11.09
CA VAL A 111 0.86 -16.94 11.14
C VAL A 111 2.14 -16.58 11.90
N PRO A 112 2.41 -17.19 13.08
CA PRO A 112 3.51 -16.74 13.97
C PRO A 112 4.89 -16.72 13.30
N SER A 113 5.22 -17.70 12.43
CA SER A 113 6.51 -17.77 11.73
C SER A 113 6.64 -16.75 10.59
N MET A 114 5.53 -16.19 10.11
CA MET A 114 5.49 -15.27 8.98
C MET A 114 5.40 -13.80 9.41
N MET A 115 5.15 -13.54 10.68
CA MET A 115 5.05 -12.18 11.23
C MET A 115 6.09 -11.97 12.31
N GLN A 116 6.68 -10.77 12.32
CA GLN A 116 7.59 -10.33 13.38
C GLN A 116 6.82 -10.18 14.71
N GLY A 117 7.54 -10.03 15.82
CA GLY A 117 6.95 -9.93 17.16
C GLY A 117 5.98 -8.76 17.34
N ASP A 118 6.02 -7.75 16.47
CA ASP A 118 5.07 -6.64 16.46
C ASP A 118 3.70 -7.00 15.85
N GLY A 119 3.59 -8.15 15.19
CA GLY A 119 2.37 -8.59 14.52
C GLY A 119 1.98 -7.77 13.28
N VAL A 120 2.85 -6.88 12.84
CA VAL A 120 2.60 -5.94 11.73
C VAL A 120 3.52 -6.21 10.54
N HIS A 121 4.82 -6.39 10.80
CA HIS A 121 5.79 -6.60 9.75
C HIS A 121 5.99 -8.09 9.45
N PRO A 122 6.03 -8.47 8.17
CA PRO A 122 6.31 -9.85 7.78
C PRO A 122 7.77 -10.22 8.01
N THR A 123 8.02 -11.51 8.24
CA THR A 123 9.37 -12.08 8.32
C THR A 123 9.93 -12.38 6.92
N ALA A 124 11.20 -12.79 6.87
CA ALA A 124 11.80 -13.28 5.63
C ALA A 124 11.06 -14.50 5.07
N GLU A 125 10.55 -15.39 5.93
CA GLU A 125 9.77 -16.58 5.53
C GLU A 125 8.47 -16.23 4.81
N ALA A 126 7.88 -15.07 5.11
CA ALA A 126 6.66 -14.59 4.47
C ALA A 126 6.87 -14.04 3.06
N GLN A 127 8.08 -13.66 2.69
CA GLN A 127 8.33 -12.96 1.41
C GLN A 127 7.85 -13.72 0.18
N PRO A 128 8.03 -15.05 0.06
CA PRO A 128 7.47 -15.79 -1.07
C PRO A 128 5.95 -15.71 -1.15
N VAL A 129 5.25 -15.74 -0.01
CA VAL A 129 3.77 -15.60 0.05
C VAL A 129 3.34 -14.21 -0.43
N LEU A 130 4.03 -13.16 0.02
CA LEU A 130 3.76 -11.80 -0.45
C LEU A 130 3.97 -11.67 -1.96
N LEU A 131 5.04 -12.26 -2.48
CA LEU A 131 5.30 -12.25 -3.92
C LEU A 131 4.17 -12.97 -4.69
N GLU A 132 3.70 -14.11 -4.21
CA GLU A 132 2.56 -14.84 -4.81
C GLU A 132 1.28 -14.00 -4.80
N ASN A 133 1.06 -13.19 -3.76
CA ASN A 133 -0.08 -12.29 -3.67
C ASN A 133 0.01 -11.11 -4.67
N VAL A 134 1.23 -10.60 -4.87
CA VAL A 134 1.47 -9.39 -5.69
C VAL A 134 1.64 -9.70 -7.17
N TRP A 135 2.32 -10.80 -7.50
CA TRP A 135 2.75 -11.10 -8.85
C TRP A 135 1.63 -11.16 -9.90
N PRO A 136 0.46 -11.77 -9.62
CA PRO A 136 -0.64 -11.82 -10.58
C PRO A 136 -1.17 -10.44 -10.99
N ALA A 137 -1.10 -9.46 -10.07
CA ALA A 137 -1.52 -8.09 -10.34
C ALA A 137 -0.39 -7.23 -10.96
N LEU A 138 0.86 -7.53 -10.64
CA LEU A 138 2.02 -6.79 -11.14
C LEU A 138 2.38 -7.18 -12.57
N LYS A 139 2.42 -8.47 -12.87
CA LYS A 139 2.87 -8.99 -14.17
C LYS A 139 2.18 -8.34 -15.37
N PRO A 140 0.85 -8.14 -15.39
CA PRO A 140 0.17 -7.49 -16.51
C PRO A 140 0.56 -6.02 -16.72
N LEU A 141 1.18 -5.37 -15.74
CA LEU A 141 1.61 -3.98 -15.81
C LEU A 141 3.01 -3.82 -16.43
N LEU A 142 3.77 -4.89 -16.44
CA LEU A 142 5.11 -4.93 -17.04
C LEU A 142 5.00 -5.21 -18.55
#